data_0ca9906459d9817dcfdd2a807c36ee91
#
_entry.id   0ca9906459d9817dcfdd2a807c36ee91
#
_cell.length_a   1.000
_cell.length_b   1.000
_cell.length_c   1.000
_cell.angle_alpha   90.00
_cell.angle_beta   90.00
_cell.angle_gamma   90.00
#
_symmetry.space_group_name_H-M   'P 1'
#
loop_
_entity.id
_entity.type
_entity.pdbx_description
1 polymer ?
#
loop_
_entity_poly.entity_id
_entity_poly.type
_entity_poly.pdbx_seq_one_letter_code
_entity_poly.pdbx_strand_id
1 'polypeptide(L)'
;MADRSHASSATATRALIFLIGAAVFLNYVDRGAVGIAAPLMQGDLGLTATEFGLVASAFFWIYGPVQLVVGWLCDRFNVYRLMTIGLLLWAVATLLMGFVGGFLSLLVLRVMLGVGESIAFPGTSKIIAEQVPAERRGMANSAVSLGIALGPAAGTLAGGVILASWGWRPIFIVFGLVTLLWLWPWRSTVQKLARPDAAADGPGKQVRLGSLLRRWPLWSMSIAHIASNYGFYFLLIWLPNYLVKARGLDIGEMTVLATLGYVAQAVAAIGFGLWSDRWTRSGRSEGLIRRWMMIVAQLVQGIAILGVLLADGAAGIGFWLIVAGIATGSLSLNVYAVAQMFAGRQAAGSWIGFQNAVGNSFSGILGPVVTGLIVDAAGYDGAFWVAAAVAIAGGIWWLVAVPQIAQVKVEEC
;
A
#
# COMPACT_ATOMS: atom_id res chain seq x y z
N MET A 1 -23.72 38.16 -0.11
CA MET A 1 -23.78 36.98 0.78
C MET A 1 -23.44 35.66 0.06
N ALA A 2 -23.85 35.48 -1.20
CA ALA A 2 -23.56 34.25 -1.99
C ALA A 2 -22.06 34.00 -2.22
N ASP A 3 -21.26 35.07 -2.44
CA ASP A 3 -19.82 34.94 -2.74
C ASP A 3 -18.98 34.43 -1.55
N ARG A 4 -19.37 34.73 -0.32
CA ARG A 4 -18.71 34.20 0.90
C ARG A 4 -19.04 32.72 1.17
N SER A 5 -20.20 32.22 0.74
CA SER A 5 -20.59 30.83 0.89
C SER A 5 -19.83 29.92 -0.09
N HIS A 6 -19.64 30.37 -1.33
CA HIS A 6 -18.86 29.64 -2.34
C HIS A 6 -17.36 29.61 -2.02
N ALA A 7 -16.79 30.70 -1.50
CA ALA A 7 -15.38 30.74 -1.07
C ALA A 7 -15.12 29.82 0.15
N SER A 8 -16.04 29.79 1.11
CA SER A 8 -15.98 28.89 2.29
C SER A 8 -16.06 27.41 1.87
N SER A 9 -16.94 27.04 0.96
CA SER A 9 -17.08 25.69 0.40
C SER A 9 -15.84 25.22 -0.36
N ALA A 10 -15.25 26.11 -1.18
CA ALA A 10 -14.04 25.77 -1.93
C ALA A 10 -12.81 25.54 -1.02
N THR A 11 -12.71 26.29 0.07
CA THR A 11 -11.64 26.14 1.06
C THR A 11 -11.81 24.83 1.86
N ALA A 12 -13.04 24.50 2.27
CA ALA A 12 -13.34 23.26 2.95
C ALA A 12 -13.05 22.02 2.08
N THR A 13 -13.36 22.08 0.79
CA THR A 13 -13.04 20.99 -0.16
C THR A 13 -11.53 20.80 -0.32
N ARG A 14 -10.75 21.88 -0.40
CA ARG A 14 -9.27 21.78 -0.47
C ARG A 14 -8.69 21.18 0.80
N ALA A 15 -9.16 21.63 1.96
CA ALA A 15 -8.76 21.07 3.26
C ALA A 15 -9.10 19.57 3.36
N LEU A 16 -10.28 19.18 2.89
CA LEU A 16 -10.70 17.78 2.85
C LEU A 16 -9.77 16.93 1.97
N ILE A 17 -9.44 17.39 0.76
CA ILE A 17 -8.52 16.70 -0.16
C ILE A 17 -7.15 16.52 0.49
N PHE A 18 -6.63 17.57 1.13
CA PHE A 18 -5.36 17.48 1.85
C PHE A 18 -5.41 16.47 2.99
N LEU A 19 -6.46 16.50 3.80
CA LEU A 19 -6.62 15.58 4.93
C LEU A 19 -6.76 14.13 4.49
N ILE A 20 -7.48 13.86 3.40
CA ILE A 20 -7.58 12.52 2.82
C ILE A 20 -6.20 12.03 2.35
N GLY A 21 -5.47 12.86 1.61
CA GLY A 21 -4.10 12.52 1.20
C GLY A 21 -3.18 12.29 2.37
N ALA A 22 -3.27 13.12 3.42
CA ALA A 22 -2.50 12.98 4.66
C ALA A 22 -2.86 11.69 5.43
N ALA A 23 -4.15 11.29 5.47
CA ALA A 23 -4.56 10.03 6.09
C ALA A 23 -3.93 8.82 5.38
N VAL A 24 -3.93 8.81 4.05
CA VAL A 24 -3.28 7.75 3.27
C VAL A 24 -1.76 7.78 3.42
N PHE A 25 -1.18 8.97 3.49
CA PHE A 25 0.25 9.13 3.77
C PHE A 25 0.62 8.51 5.14
N LEU A 26 -0.11 8.83 6.21
CA LEU A 26 0.11 8.27 7.54
C LEU A 26 -0.09 6.74 7.55
N ASN A 27 -1.08 6.23 6.82
CA ASN A 27 -1.32 4.80 6.67
C ASN A 27 -0.08 4.07 6.12
N TYR A 28 0.58 4.66 5.13
CA TYR A 28 1.79 4.07 4.54
C TYR A 28 3.07 4.34 5.35
N VAL A 29 3.12 5.40 6.15
CA VAL A 29 4.16 5.61 7.16
C VAL A 29 4.14 4.47 8.18
N ASP A 30 2.95 4.13 8.72
CA ASP A 30 2.79 3.11 9.76
C ASP A 30 3.05 1.69 9.24
N ARG A 31 2.75 1.41 7.97
CA ARG A 31 3.00 0.07 7.38
C ARG A 31 4.46 -0.35 7.42
N GLY A 32 5.38 0.58 7.25
CA GLY A 32 6.82 0.32 7.33
C GLY A 32 7.35 0.19 8.77
N ALA A 33 6.62 0.68 9.76
CA ALA A 33 7.11 0.80 11.14
C ALA A 33 7.62 -0.52 11.73
N VAL A 34 6.87 -1.62 11.51
CA VAL A 34 7.27 -2.96 12.01
C VAL A 34 8.55 -3.45 11.34
N GLY A 35 8.70 -3.24 10.04
CA GLY A 35 9.91 -3.60 9.31
C GLY A 35 11.14 -2.83 9.81
N ILE A 36 11.00 -1.51 9.97
CA ILE A 36 12.08 -0.65 10.49
C ILE A 36 12.44 -0.99 11.95
N ALA A 37 11.45 -1.31 12.78
CA ALA A 37 11.67 -1.71 14.17
C ALA A 37 12.30 -3.11 14.32
N ALA A 38 12.16 -3.97 13.31
CA ALA A 38 12.51 -5.39 13.37
C ALA A 38 13.92 -5.70 13.89
N PRO A 39 15.00 -5.00 13.47
CA PRO A 39 16.36 -5.33 13.89
C PRO A 39 16.55 -5.33 15.41
N LEU A 40 15.96 -4.38 16.12
CA LEU A 40 16.02 -4.27 17.57
C LEU A 40 14.86 -4.97 18.28
N MET A 41 13.65 -4.86 17.72
CA MET A 41 12.42 -5.41 18.30
C MET A 41 12.46 -6.93 18.43
N GLN A 42 12.97 -7.65 17.45
CA GLN A 42 13.07 -9.11 17.51
C GLN A 42 13.98 -9.58 18.66
N GLY A 43 15.12 -8.92 18.85
CA GLY A 43 16.04 -9.25 19.94
C GLY A 43 15.45 -8.94 21.31
N ASP A 44 14.81 -7.78 21.44
CA ASP A 44 14.24 -7.30 22.71
C ASP A 44 13.02 -8.13 23.18
N LEU A 45 12.21 -8.63 22.22
CA LEU A 45 11.04 -9.45 22.51
C LEU A 45 11.30 -10.96 22.39
N GLY A 46 12.54 -11.38 22.06
CA GLY A 46 12.93 -12.78 21.90
C GLY A 46 12.21 -13.50 20.75
N LEU A 47 11.87 -12.79 19.65
CA LEU A 47 11.12 -13.35 18.54
C LEU A 47 12.01 -14.07 17.54
N THR A 48 11.62 -15.28 17.15
CA THR A 48 12.16 -15.97 15.97
C THR A 48 11.74 -15.25 14.69
N ALA A 49 12.39 -15.56 13.56
CA ALA A 49 11.98 -14.98 12.28
C ALA A 49 10.57 -15.42 11.88
N THR A 50 10.18 -16.66 12.18
CA THR A 50 8.82 -17.15 11.96
C THR A 50 7.77 -16.38 12.77
N GLU A 51 8.03 -16.15 14.06
CA GLU A 51 7.13 -15.38 14.93
C GLU A 51 7.01 -13.93 14.45
N PHE A 52 8.12 -13.32 14.04
CA PHE A 52 8.10 -12.00 13.44
C PHE A 52 7.29 -11.98 12.13
N GLY A 53 7.44 -13.00 11.28
CA GLY A 53 6.64 -13.18 10.07
C GLY A 53 5.14 -13.29 10.37
N LEU A 54 4.76 -14.03 11.43
CA LEU A 54 3.36 -14.12 11.90
C LEU A 54 2.84 -12.77 12.37
N VAL A 55 3.60 -12.04 13.16
CA VAL A 55 3.25 -10.67 13.61
C VAL A 55 3.05 -9.74 12.41
N ALA A 56 3.97 -9.76 11.45
CA ALA A 56 3.88 -8.92 10.27
C ALA A 56 2.65 -9.28 9.41
N SER A 57 2.34 -10.57 9.29
CA SER A 57 1.18 -11.06 8.54
C SER A 57 -0.16 -10.80 9.22
N ALA A 58 -0.21 -10.77 10.55
CA ALA A 58 -1.44 -10.65 11.33
C ALA A 58 -2.30 -9.44 10.97
N PHE A 59 -1.66 -8.35 10.55
CA PHE A 59 -2.33 -7.19 9.99
C PHE A 59 -3.21 -7.56 8.78
N PHE A 60 -2.71 -8.38 7.87
CA PHE A 60 -3.39 -8.75 6.63
C PHE A 60 -4.50 -9.79 6.83
N TRP A 61 -4.49 -10.56 7.94
CA TRP A 61 -5.52 -11.56 8.21
C TRP A 61 -6.92 -10.97 8.22
N ILE A 62 -7.02 -9.75 8.71
CA ILE A 62 -8.28 -9.03 8.87
C ILE A 62 -8.43 -7.90 7.86
N TYR A 63 -7.34 -7.25 7.47
CA TYR A 63 -7.37 -6.08 6.59
C TYR A 63 -8.15 -6.30 5.29
N GLY A 64 -7.88 -7.39 4.56
CA GLY A 64 -8.58 -7.70 3.31
C GLY A 64 -10.06 -8.06 3.50
N PRO A 65 -10.41 -9.06 4.33
CA PRO A 65 -11.80 -9.42 4.60
C PRO A 65 -12.63 -8.26 5.16
N VAL A 66 -12.09 -7.50 6.10
CA VAL A 66 -12.81 -6.37 6.73
C VAL A 66 -13.01 -5.21 5.76
N GLN A 67 -12.14 -5.01 4.77
CA GLN A 67 -12.38 -3.99 3.72
C GLN A 67 -13.70 -4.22 2.96
N LEU A 68 -14.10 -5.45 2.71
CA LEU A 68 -15.37 -5.77 2.07
C LEU A 68 -16.55 -5.35 2.96
N VAL A 69 -16.47 -5.65 4.26
CA VAL A 69 -17.47 -5.25 5.26
C VAL A 69 -17.52 -3.73 5.41
N VAL A 70 -16.36 -3.09 5.48
CA VAL A 70 -16.25 -1.63 5.62
C VAL A 70 -16.82 -0.90 4.40
N GLY A 71 -16.60 -1.43 3.18
CA GLY A 71 -17.22 -0.88 1.98
C GLY A 71 -18.74 -0.83 2.10
N TRP A 72 -19.36 -1.94 2.54
CA TRP A 72 -20.79 -2.02 2.81
C TRP A 72 -21.25 -1.09 3.94
N LEU A 73 -20.45 -0.96 5.02
CA LEU A 73 -20.73 -0.02 6.11
C LEU A 73 -20.70 1.44 5.64
N CYS A 74 -19.75 1.79 4.76
CA CYS A 74 -19.65 3.13 4.18
C CYS A 74 -20.89 3.53 3.38
N ASP A 75 -21.59 2.56 2.78
CA ASP A 75 -22.82 2.83 2.03
C ASP A 75 -24.05 2.99 2.92
N ARG A 76 -24.02 2.44 4.15
CA ARG A 76 -25.19 2.47 5.08
C ARG A 76 -25.04 3.45 6.22
N PHE A 77 -23.84 3.75 6.62
CA PHE A 77 -23.56 4.60 7.78
C PHE A 77 -22.77 5.84 7.39
N ASN A 78 -22.73 6.80 8.28
CA ASN A 78 -21.98 8.03 8.08
C ASN A 78 -20.49 7.74 7.92
N VAL A 79 -19.97 7.87 6.71
CA VAL A 79 -18.57 7.57 6.34
C VAL A 79 -17.56 8.38 7.16
N TYR A 80 -17.90 9.61 7.55
CA TYR A 80 -17.01 10.46 8.36
C TYR A 80 -16.85 9.93 9.79
N ARG A 81 -17.93 9.38 10.37
CA ARG A 81 -17.86 8.73 11.69
C ARG A 81 -17.07 7.43 11.58
N LEU A 82 -17.32 6.63 10.57
CA LEU A 82 -16.56 5.38 10.34
C LEU A 82 -15.07 5.68 10.16
N MET A 83 -14.72 6.68 9.36
CA MET A 83 -13.33 7.12 9.18
C MET A 83 -12.69 7.56 10.49
N THR A 84 -13.44 8.33 11.33
CA THR A 84 -12.96 8.76 12.65
C THR A 84 -12.71 7.57 13.58
N ILE A 85 -13.64 6.60 13.64
CA ILE A 85 -13.52 5.40 14.48
C ILE A 85 -12.35 4.53 14.01
N GLY A 86 -12.24 4.28 12.70
CA GLY A 86 -11.15 3.49 12.15
C GLY A 86 -9.79 4.10 12.38
N LEU A 87 -9.64 5.41 12.15
CA LEU A 87 -8.40 6.15 12.44
C LEU A 87 -8.05 6.17 13.94
N LEU A 88 -9.04 6.32 14.81
CA LEU A 88 -8.82 6.25 16.26
C LEU A 88 -8.33 4.87 16.67
N LEU A 89 -9.00 3.80 16.19
CA LEU A 89 -8.61 2.42 16.49
C LEU A 89 -7.19 2.12 15.98
N TRP A 90 -6.89 2.51 14.75
CA TRP A 90 -5.57 2.40 14.15
C TRP A 90 -4.52 3.17 14.97
N ALA A 91 -4.72 4.45 15.25
CA ALA A 91 -3.77 5.27 15.99
C ALA A 91 -3.48 4.73 17.41
N VAL A 92 -4.53 4.27 18.12
CA VAL A 92 -4.40 3.65 19.44
C VAL A 92 -3.65 2.32 19.34
N ALA A 93 -3.96 1.47 18.36
CA ALA A 93 -3.24 0.21 18.16
C ALA A 93 -1.75 0.46 17.88
N THR A 94 -1.41 1.42 17.00
CA THR A 94 -0.03 1.81 16.72
C THR A 94 0.65 2.32 18.00
N LEU A 95 0.05 3.24 18.73
CA LEU A 95 0.61 3.79 19.96
C LEU A 95 0.88 2.70 21.01
N LEU A 96 -0.07 1.78 21.21
CA LEU A 96 0.05 0.69 22.19
C LEU A 96 1.14 -0.32 21.80
N MET A 97 1.49 -0.48 20.50
CA MET A 97 2.62 -1.31 20.09
C MET A 97 3.95 -0.84 20.70
N GLY A 98 4.10 0.42 21.06
CA GLY A 98 5.26 0.92 21.78
C GLY A 98 5.42 0.38 23.22
N PHE A 99 4.38 -0.22 23.78
CA PHE A 99 4.36 -0.71 25.16
C PHE A 99 4.26 -2.24 25.28
N VAL A 100 4.35 -2.96 24.16
CA VAL A 100 4.23 -4.43 24.17
C VAL A 100 5.41 -5.09 24.87
N GLY A 101 5.11 -6.19 25.57
CA GLY A 101 6.11 -7.00 26.28
C GLY A 101 6.36 -8.38 25.65
N GLY A 102 5.71 -8.72 24.51
CA GLY A 102 5.94 -10.03 23.89
C GLY A 102 5.05 -10.28 22.66
N PHE A 103 5.22 -11.47 22.09
CA PHE A 103 4.59 -11.92 20.85
C PHE A 103 3.06 -11.71 20.80
N LEU A 104 2.34 -12.24 21.81
CA LEU A 104 0.88 -12.24 21.76
C LEU A 104 0.28 -10.83 21.79
N SER A 105 0.81 -9.94 22.63
CA SER A 105 0.34 -8.55 22.70
C SER A 105 0.58 -7.81 21.39
N LEU A 106 1.74 -8.03 20.76
CA LEU A 106 2.06 -7.45 19.46
C LEU A 106 1.14 -8.01 18.36
N LEU A 107 0.90 -9.32 18.36
CA LEU A 107 0.00 -9.98 17.40
C LEU A 107 -1.42 -9.41 17.46
N VAL A 108 -1.99 -9.30 18.66
CA VAL A 108 -3.34 -8.74 18.87
C VAL A 108 -3.42 -7.29 18.37
N LEU A 109 -2.42 -6.46 18.69
CA LEU A 109 -2.40 -5.08 18.22
C LEU A 109 -2.24 -4.97 16.70
N ARG A 110 -1.53 -5.88 16.06
CA ARG A 110 -1.44 -5.96 14.59
C ARG A 110 -2.79 -6.28 13.95
N VAL A 111 -3.57 -7.19 14.56
CA VAL A 111 -4.94 -7.48 14.12
C VAL A 111 -5.84 -6.25 14.30
N MET A 112 -5.77 -5.58 15.46
CA MET A 112 -6.53 -4.34 15.71
C MET A 112 -6.17 -3.24 14.71
N LEU A 113 -4.89 -3.10 14.39
CA LEU A 113 -4.40 -2.18 13.37
C LEU A 113 -5.02 -2.48 12.00
N GLY A 114 -5.06 -3.77 11.61
CA GLY A 114 -5.69 -4.21 10.36
C GLY A 114 -7.16 -3.83 10.26
N VAL A 115 -7.92 -3.95 11.36
CA VAL A 115 -9.32 -3.49 11.43
C VAL A 115 -9.39 -1.97 11.26
N GLY A 116 -8.58 -1.22 12.00
CA GLY A 116 -8.59 0.25 11.96
C GLY A 116 -8.21 0.81 10.58
N GLU A 117 -7.17 0.28 9.95
CA GLU A 117 -6.71 0.74 8.64
C GLU A 117 -7.62 0.34 7.47
N SER A 118 -8.46 -0.68 7.65
CA SER A 118 -9.35 -1.17 6.59
C SER A 118 -10.30 -0.11 6.02
N ILE A 119 -10.62 0.94 6.79
CA ILE A 119 -11.47 2.06 6.37
C ILE A 119 -10.77 3.02 5.38
N ALA A 120 -9.44 3.08 5.38
CA ALA A 120 -8.70 4.14 4.70
C ALA A 120 -9.08 4.28 3.22
N PHE A 121 -9.09 3.19 2.46
CA PHE A 121 -9.41 3.25 1.02
C PHE A 121 -10.91 3.31 0.71
N PRO A 122 -11.78 2.46 1.27
CA PRO A 122 -13.23 2.56 1.03
C PRO A 122 -13.79 3.89 1.50
N GLY A 123 -13.42 4.35 2.69
CA GLY A 123 -13.87 5.63 3.24
C GLY A 123 -13.40 6.82 2.40
N THR A 124 -12.12 6.83 2.02
CA THR A 124 -11.55 7.87 1.14
C THR A 124 -12.28 7.94 -0.20
N SER A 125 -12.47 6.80 -0.87
CA SER A 125 -13.17 6.73 -2.15
C SER A 125 -14.60 7.24 -2.05
N LYS A 126 -15.33 6.87 -1.00
CA LYS A 126 -16.70 7.31 -0.75
C LYS A 126 -16.75 8.83 -0.54
N ILE A 127 -15.88 9.37 0.32
CA ILE A 127 -15.81 10.81 0.60
C ILE A 127 -15.46 11.61 -0.66
N ILE A 128 -14.52 11.14 -1.49
CA ILE A 128 -14.19 11.79 -2.76
C ILE A 128 -15.40 11.80 -3.69
N ALA A 129 -16.12 10.69 -3.79
CA ALA A 129 -17.29 10.60 -4.65
C ALA A 129 -18.41 11.55 -4.21
N GLU A 130 -18.63 11.72 -2.91
CA GLU A 130 -19.73 12.52 -2.34
C GLU A 130 -19.41 14.02 -2.24
N GLN A 131 -18.16 14.39 -1.90
CA GLN A 131 -17.82 15.77 -1.50
C GLN A 131 -16.95 16.49 -2.51
N VAL A 132 -16.29 15.75 -3.42
CA VAL A 132 -15.36 16.39 -4.35
C VAL A 132 -16.03 16.54 -5.72
N PRO A 133 -16.19 17.77 -6.22
CA PRO A 133 -16.71 18.03 -7.56
C PRO A 133 -15.93 17.25 -8.62
N ALA A 134 -16.62 16.83 -9.69
CA ALA A 134 -16.04 15.96 -10.73
C ALA A 134 -14.72 16.51 -11.30
N GLU A 135 -14.64 17.85 -11.47
CA GLU A 135 -13.47 18.54 -12.00
C GLU A 135 -12.24 18.49 -11.07
N ARG A 136 -12.43 18.18 -9.78
CA ARG A 136 -11.37 18.12 -8.76
C ARG A 136 -11.09 16.70 -8.27
N ARG A 137 -11.84 15.69 -8.70
CA ARG A 137 -11.63 14.29 -8.33
C ARG A 137 -10.25 13.78 -8.75
N GLY A 138 -9.74 14.25 -9.91
CA GLY A 138 -8.37 13.96 -10.34
C GLY A 138 -7.33 14.43 -9.32
N MET A 139 -7.46 15.67 -8.83
CA MET A 139 -6.57 16.23 -7.81
C MET A 139 -6.66 15.45 -6.48
N ALA A 140 -7.85 15.04 -6.07
CA ALA A 140 -8.04 14.24 -4.85
C ALA A 140 -7.37 12.86 -4.96
N ASN A 141 -7.54 12.17 -6.08
CA ASN A 141 -6.88 10.89 -6.33
C ASN A 141 -5.35 11.05 -6.44
N SER A 142 -4.86 12.15 -7.00
CA SER A 142 -3.42 12.45 -7.02
C SER A 142 -2.87 12.66 -5.61
N ALA A 143 -3.60 13.30 -4.71
CA ALA A 143 -3.18 13.46 -3.30
C ALA A 143 -3.10 12.10 -2.58
N VAL A 144 -4.05 11.19 -2.84
CA VAL A 144 -4.02 9.80 -2.35
C VAL A 144 -2.80 9.07 -2.90
N SER A 145 -2.55 9.14 -4.20
CA SER A 145 -1.41 8.47 -4.85
C SER A 145 -0.07 9.01 -4.32
N LEU A 146 0.01 10.30 -4.06
CA LEU A 146 1.20 10.93 -3.47
C LEU A 146 1.43 10.41 -2.03
N GLY A 147 0.37 10.23 -1.24
CA GLY A 147 0.44 9.61 0.08
C GLY A 147 1.00 8.18 0.02
N ILE A 148 0.51 7.37 -0.92
CA ILE A 148 1.00 6.00 -1.14
C ILE A 148 2.49 5.99 -1.52
N ALA A 149 2.92 6.92 -2.38
CA ALA A 149 4.28 6.95 -2.89
C ALA A 149 5.30 7.46 -1.86
N LEU A 150 4.96 8.52 -1.13
CA LEU A 150 5.87 9.19 -0.18
C LEU A 150 5.81 8.62 1.24
N GLY A 151 4.69 7.97 1.63
CA GLY A 151 4.51 7.42 2.96
C GLY A 151 5.64 6.48 3.40
N PRO A 152 5.96 5.44 2.61
CA PRO A 152 7.03 4.50 2.94
C PRO A 152 8.40 5.18 3.07
N ALA A 153 8.74 6.11 2.18
CA ALA A 153 10.01 6.85 2.25
C ALA A 153 10.11 7.67 3.55
N ALA A 154 9.07 8.46 3.85
CA ALA A 154 9.03 9.29 5.05
C ALA A 154 8.99 8.44 6.33
N GLY A 155 8.20 7.37 6.35
CA GLY A 155 8.11 6.43 7.47
C GLY A 155 9.42 5.73 7.75
N THR A 156 10.10 5.27 6.71
CA THR A 156 11.43 4.64 6.83
C THR A 156 12.47 5.62 7.36
N LEU A 157 12.52 6.83 6.80
CA LEU A 157 13.47 7.84 7.25
C LEU A 157 13.19 8.26 8.71
N ALA A 158 11.97 8.66 9.02
CA ALA A 158 11.60 9.08 10.38
C ALA A 158 11.75 7.94 11.39
N GLY A 159 11.25 6.75 11.05
CA GLY A 159 11.38 5.56 11.90
C GLY A 159 12.83 5.16 12.15
N GLY A 160 13.68 5.22 11.12
CA GLY A 160 15.10 4.90 11.23
C GLY A 160 15.87 5.89 12.10
N VAL A 161 15.58 7.20 11.97
CA VAL A 161 16.16 8.23 12.85
C VAL A 161 15.76 8.01 14.31
N ILE A 162 14.47 7.71 14.56
CA ILE A 162 13.97 7.39 15.90
C ILE A 162 14.63 6.12 16.43
N LEU A 163 14.73 5.07 15.59
CA LEU A 163 15.35 3.80 15.95
C LEU A 163 16.81 3.97 16.40
N ALA A 164 17.58 4.75 15.64
CA ALA A 164 18.99 5.00 15.93
C ALA A 164 19.20 5.77 17.24
N SER A 165 18.29 6.70 17.58
CA SER A 165 18.47 7.60 18.71
C SER A 165 17.82 7.10 20.01
N TRP A 166 16.64 6.44 19.90
CA TRP A 166 15.79 6.13 21.06
C TRP A 166 15.26 4.69 21.08
N GLY A 167 15.67 3.85 20.10
CA GLY A 167 15.21 2.48 20.00
C GLY A 167 13.85 2.36 19.30
N TRP A 168 13.27 1.14 19.28
CA TRP A 168 12.12 0.82 18.45
C TRP A 168 10.78 1.26 19.04
N ARG A 169 10.61 1.29 20.36
CA ARG A 169 9.34 1.62 21.03
C ARG A 169 8.82 3.02 20.69
N PRO A 170 9.66 4.07 20.72
CA PRO A 170 9.23 5.43 20.37
C PRO A 170 8.72 5.58 18.92
N ILE A 171 9.11 4.72 17.99
CA ILE A 171 8.58 4.74 16.61
C ILE A 171 7.03 4.63 16.65
N PHE A 172 6.52 3.63 17.34
CA PHE A 172 5.08 3.38 17.45
C PHE A 172 4.36 4.46 18.26
N ILE A 173 5.00 4.94 19.32
CA ILE A 173 4.43 6.02 20.16
C ILE A 173 4.29 7.30 19.32
N VAL A 174 5.36 7.71 18.63
CA VAL A 174 5.35 8.95 17.82
C VAL A 174 4.37 8.83 16.65
N PHE A 175 4.40 7.71 15.90
CA PHE A 175 3.51 7.54 14.76
C PHE A 175 2.04 7.49 15.19
N GLY A 176 1.73 6.76 16.27
CA GLY A 176 0.38 6.72 16.84
C GLY A 176 -0.10 8.10 17.32
N LEU A 177 0.76 8.87 17.99
CA LEU A 177 0.43 10.25 18.41
C LEU A 177 0.20 11.19 17.23
N VAL A 178 1.04 11.13 16.20
CA VAL A 178 0.88 11.93 14.97
C VAL A 178 -0.46 11.61 14.30
N THR A 179 -0.81 10.33 14.23
CA THR A 179 -2.11 9.89 13.68
C THR A 179 -3.27 10.36 14.55
N LEU A 180 -3.16 10.36 15.89
CA LEU A 180 -4.17 10.95 16.78
C LEU A 180 -4.32 12.46 16.59
N LEU A 181 -3.22 13.19 16.44
CA LEU A 181 -3.25 14.63 16.18
C LEU A 181 -3.98 14.97 14.87
N TRP A 182 -3.91 14.11 13.87
CA TRP A 182 -4.64 14.28 12.60
C TRP A 182 -6.17 14.30 12.81
N LEU A 183 -6.71 13.64 13.82
CA LEU A 183 -8.14 13.62 14.11
C LEU A 183 -8.70 15.01 14.44
N TRP A 184 -7.90 15.91 14.97
CA TRP A 184 -8.34 17.26 15.32
C TRP A 184 -8.70 18.11 14.08
N PRO A 185 -7.81 18.33 13.08
CA PRO A 185 -8.18 19.03 11.85
C PRO A 185 -9.26 18.29 11.06
N TRP A 186 -9.29 16.94 11.11
CA TRP A 186 -10.34 16.14 10.50
C TRP A 186 -11.73 16.52 11.05
N ARG A 187 -11.91 16.46 12.38
CA ARG A 187 -13.19 16.79 13.02
C ARG A 187 -13.62 18.21 12.71
N SER A 188 -12.70 19.17 12.78
CA SER A 188 -13.00 20.59 12.51
C SER A 188 -13.41 20.84 11.05
N THR A 189 -12.86 20.09 10.10
CA THR A 189 -13.20 20.19 8.68
C THR A 189 -14.54 19.53 8.39
N VAL A 190 -14.75 18.31 8.88
CA VAL A 190 -15.99 17.55 8.63
C VAL A 190 -17.23 18.25 9.22
N GLN A 191 -17.10 18.96 10.33
CA GLN A 191 -18.21 19.74 10.92
C GLN A 191 -18.66 20.91 10.03
N LYS A 192 -17.79 21.40 9.13
CA LYS A 192 -18.06 22.50 8.22
C LYS A 192 -18.59 22.05 6.84
N LEU A 193 -18.54 20.74 6.58
CA LEU A 193 -19.05 20.21 5.33
C LEU A 193 -20.57 20.08 5.39
N ALA A 194 -21.24 20.51 4.33
CA ALA A 194 -22.65 20.23 4.16
C ALA A 194 -22.87 18.72 4.12
N ARG A 195 -23.83 18.23 4.89
CA ARG A 195 -24.22 16.82 4.81
C ARG A 195 -24.83 16.61 3.43
N PRO A 196 -24.34 15.66 2.62
CA PRO A 196 -25.06 15.31 1.41
C PRO A 196 -26.45 14.81 1.82
N ASP A 197 -27.46 15.30 1.16
CA ASP A 197 -28.79 14.69 1.25
C ASP A 197 -28.64 13.24 0.79
N ALA A 198 -29.04 12.29 1.61
CA ALA A 198 -28.85 10.85 1.42
C ALA A 198 -29.59 10.27 0.19
N ALA A 199 -30.05 11.09 -0.74
CA ALA A 199 -30.98 10.75 -1.81
C ALA A 199 -30.54 11.09 -3.23
N ALA A 200 -29.31 11.59 -3.48
CA ALA A 200 -29.01 12.19 -4.79
C ALA A 200 -28.55 11.23 -5.90
N ASP A 201 -27.96 10.08 -5.56
CA ASP A 201 -27.59 9.08 -6.59
C ASP A 201 -28.09 7.70 -6.14
N GLY A 202 -29.13 7.22 -6.77
CA GLY A 202 -29.54 5.82 -6.66
C GLY A 202 -28.36 4.89 -7.01
N PRO A 203 -28.37 3.63 -6.52
CA PRO A 203 -27.27 2.71 -6.78
C PRO A 203 -27.05 2.62 -8.29
N GLY A 204 -25.93 3.19 -8.76
CA GLY A 204 -25.51 3.01 -10.14
C GLY A 204 -25.54 1.53 -10.46
N LYS A 205 -25.92 1.15 -11.68
CA LYS A 205 -26.03 -0.25 -12.13
C LYS A 205 -24.83 -1.05 -11.62
N GLN A 206 -25.05 -1.87 -10.60
CA GLN A 206 -23.98 -2.66 -10.00
C GLN A 206 -23.73 -3.88 -10.87
N VAL A 207 -22.49 -4.04 -11.30
CA VAL A 207 -22.06 -5.26 -11.98
C VAL A 207 -22.08 -6.41 -10.97
N ARG A 208 -22.74 -7.53 -11.33
CA ARG A 208 -22.72 -8.72 -10.46
C ARG A 208 -21.30 -9.25 -10.32
N LEU A 209 -20.79 -9.31 -9.10
CA LEU A 209 -19.46 -9.87 -8.82
C LEU A 209 -19.30 -11.28 -9.43
N GLY A 210 -20.36 -12.09 -9.42
CA GLY A 210 -20.36 -13.42 -10.02
C GLY A 210 -20.06 -13.45 -11.53
N SER A 211 -20.45 -12.41 -12.29
CA SER A 211 -20.11 -12.30 -13.71
C SER A 211 -18.63 -11.96 -13.94
N LEU A 212 -18.02 -11.22 -13.02
CA LEU A 212 -16.58 -10.91 -13.02
C LEU A 212 -15.73 -12.12 -12.68
N LEU A 213 -16.14 -12.91 -11.68
CA LEU A 213 -15.43 -14.10 -11.23
C LEU A 213 -15.28 -15.19 -12.31
N ARG A 214 -16.12 -15.17 -13.34
CA ARG A 214 -16.02 -16.07 -14.49
C ARG A 214 -15.03 -15.59 -15.56
N ARG A 215 -14.42 -14.42 -15.40
CA ARG A 215 -13.54 -13.81 -16.42
C ARG A 215 -12.06 -14.06 -16.08
N TRP A 216 -11.38 -14.78 -16.97
CA TRP A 216 -9.96 -15.09 -16.83
C TRP A 216 -9.06 -13.86 -16.57
N PRO A 217 -9.25 -12.71 -17.25
CA PRO A 217 -8.42 -11.54 -17.00
C PRO A 217 -8.42 -11.07 -15.54
N LEU A 218 -9.52 -11.23 -14.80
CA LEU A 218 -9.58 -10.91 -13.37
C LEU A 218 -8.61 -11.77 -12.55
N TRP A 219 -8.64 -13.09 -12.77
CA TRP A 219 -7.78 -14.02 -12.06
C TRP A 219 -6.32 -13.88 -12.45
N SER A 220 -6.04 -13.75 -13.76
CA SER A 220 -4.67 -13.58 -14.24
C SER A 220 -4.02 -12.31 -13.68
N MET A 221 -4.78 -11.20 -13.59
CA MET A 221 -4.34 -9.96 -12.96
C MET A 221 -4.17 -10.10 -11.45
N SER A 222 -5.07 -10.81 -10.78
CA SER A 222 -4.99 -11.02 -9.33
C SER A 222 -3.75 -11.84 -8.95
N ILE A 223 -3.43 -12.88 -9.71
CA ILE A 223 -2.21 -13.68 -9.52
C ILE A 223 -0.94 -12.85 -9.80
N ALA A 224 -0.93 -12.07 -10.89
CA ALA A 224 0.17 -11.16 -11.18
C ALA A 224 0.38 -10.14 -10.03
N HIS A 225 -0.71 -9.67 -9.43
CA HIS A 225 -0.68 -8.73 -8.30
C HIS A 225 -0.08 -9.38 -7.04
N ILE A 226 -0.33 -10.68 -6.78
CA ILE A 226 0.33 -11.42 -5.69
C ILE A 226 1.85 -11.36 -5.85
N ALA A 227 2.37 -11.65 -7.04
CA ALA A 227 3.82 -11.65 -7.29
C ALA A 227 4.45 -10.26 -7.10
N SER A 228 3.78 -9.20 -7.59
CA SER A 228 4.23 -7.82 -7.43
C SER A 228 4.26 -7.40 -5.96
N ASN A 229 3.20 -7.70 -5.22
CA ASN A 229 3.11 -7.36 -3.81
C ASN A 229 4.04 -8.19 -2.93
N TYR A 230 4.32 -9.44 -3.29
CA TYR A 230 5.28 -10.26 -2.55
C TYR A 230 6.65 -9.58 -2.49
N GLY A 231 7.19 -9.16 -3.64
CA GLY A 231 8.46 -8.43 -3.71
C GLY A 231 8.44 -7.12 -2.93
N PHE A 232 7.34 -6.35 -3.04
CA PHE A 232 7.18 -5.11 -2.28
C PHE A 232 7.17 -5.35 -0.76
N TYR A 233 6.35 -6.28 -0.25
CA TYR A 233 6.27 -6.57 1.17
C TYR A 233 7.53 -7.26 1.71
N PHE A 234 8.22 -8.07 0.88
CA PHE A 234 9.50 -8.63 1.24
C PHE A 234 10.51 -7.53 1.56
N LEU A 235 10.68 -6.55 0.66
CA LEU A 235 11.57 -5.43 0.90
C LEU A 235 11.09 -4.54 2.06
N LEU A 236 9.78 -4.30 2.20
CA LEU A 236 9.24 -3.45 3.26
C LEU A 236 9.47 -4.03 4.66
N ILE A 237 9.30 -5.35 4.81
CA ILE A 237 9.27 -6.02 6.12
C ILE A 237 10.63 -6.59 6.49
N TRP A 238 11.33 -7.21 5.54
CA TRP A 238 12.51 -8.02 5.81
C TRP A 238 13.84 -7.34 5.47
N LEU A 239 13.85 -6.37 4.55
CA LEU A 239 15.09 -5.68 4.16
C LEU A 239 15.79 -5.00 5.33
N PRO A 240 15.12 -4.23 6.22
CA PRO A 240 15.81 -3.59 7.35
C PRO A 240 16.54 -4.60 8.24
N ASN A 241 15.87 -5.70 8.53
CA ASN A 241 16.43 -6.77 9.36
C ASN A 241 17.62 -7.47 8.68
N TYR A 242 17.51 -7.73 7.37
CA TYR A 242 18.62 -8.28 6.57
C TYR A 242 19.85 -7.36 6.58
N LEU A 243 19.65 -6.06 6.34
CA LEU A 243 20.77 -5.12 6.28
C LEU A 243 21.54 -5.04 7.60
N VAL A 244 20.83 -5.07 8.73
CA VAL A 244 21.45 -5.01 10.05
C VAL A 244 22.01 -6.37 10.47
N LYS A 245 21.20 -7.45 10.43
CA LYS A 245 21.58 -8.75 10.99
C LYS A 245 22.48 -9.58 10.09
N ALA A 246 22.23 -9.58 8.78
CA ALA A 246 23.00 -10.41 7.84
C ALA A 246 24.17 -9.65 7.21
N ARG A 247 23.98 -8.35 6.95
CA ARG A 247 25.03 -7.55 6.30
C ARG A 247 25.87 -6.73 7.30
N GLY A 248 25.50 -6.69 8.59
CA GLY A 248 26.24 -6.01 9.65
C GLY A 248 26.26 -4.48 9.53
N LEU A 249 25.32 -3.89 8.75
CA LEU A 249 25.23 -2.44 8.61
C LEU A 249 24.67 -1.82 9.88
N ASP A 250 25.10 -0.60 10.18
CA ASP A 250 24.48 0.16 11.26
C ASP A 250 23.07 0.65 10.90
N ILE A 251 22.31 1.11 11.90
CA ILE A 251 20.93 1.56 11.73
C ILE A 251 20.84 2.78 10.81
N GLY A 252 21.85 3.66 10.83
CA GLY A 252 21.90 4.84 9.97
C GLY A 252 22.08 4.45 8.50
N GLU A 253 23.04 3.58 8.20
CA GLU A 253 23.27 3.03 6.86
C GLU A 253 22.02 2.30 6.32
N MET A 254 21.43 1.42 7.15
CA MET A 254 20.18 0.72 6.82
C MET A 254 19.07 1.71 6.49
N THR A 255 18.90 2.76 7.30
CA THR A 255 17.86 3.78 7.10
C THR A 255 18.04 4.51 5.78
N VAL A 256 19.26 4.95 5.48
CA VAL A 256 19.56 5.64 4.21
C VAL A 256 19.30 4.72 3.03
N LEU A 257 19.82 3.50 3.05
CA LEU A 257 19.67 2.56 1.94
C LEU A 257 18.20 2.19 1.68
N ALA A 258 17.44 1.88 2.72
CA ALA A 258 16.02 1.57 2.58
C ALA A 258 15.22 2.79 2.08
N THR A 259 15.52 3.99 2.58
CA THR A 259 14.88 5.24 2.15
C THR A 259 15.15 5.52 0.67
N LEU A 260 16.38 5.31 0.18
CA LEU A 260 16.73 5.50 -1.23
C LEU A 260 15.85 4.64 -2.16
N GLY A 261 15.59 3.39 -1.79
CA GLY A 261 14.69 2.52 -2.55
C GLY A 261 13.26 3.09 -2.66
N TYR A 262 12.69 3.60 -1.57
CA TYR A 262 11.34 4.18 -1.59
C TYR A 262 11.27 5.55 -2.29
N VAL A 263 12.31 6.38 -2.16
CA VAL A 263 12.41 7.62 -2.93
C VAL A 263 12.47 7.31 -4.43
N ALA A 264 13.30 6.35 -4.83
CA ALA A 264 13.37 5.90 -6.21
C ALA A 264 12.01 5.36 -6.73
N GLN A 265 11.28 4.61 -5.88
CA GLN A 265 9.92 4.14 -6.19
C GLN A 265 8.96 5.31 -6.44
N ALA A 266 8.94 6.32 -5.57
CA ALA A 266 8.04 7.46 -5.70
C ALA A 266 8.35 8.28 -6.96
N VAL A 267 9.63 8.58 -7.21
CA VAL A 267 10.07 9.32 -8.40
C VAL A 267 9.75 8.53 -9.69
N ALA A 268 10.02 7.23 -9.68
CA ALA A 268 9.75 6.36 -10.82
C ALA A 268 8.25 6.25 -11.12
N ALA A 269 7.39 6.13 -10.11
CA ALA A 269 5.93 6.08 -10.30
C ALA A 269 5.42 7.34 -11.02
N ILE A 270 5.89 8.52 -10.62
CA ILE A 270 5.54 9.79 -11.29
C ILE A 270 6.11 9.82 -12.72
N GLY A 271 7.40 9.48 -12.86
CA GLY A 271 8.09 9.52 -14.16
C GLY A 271 7.46 8.58 -15.20
N PHE A 272 7.18 7.34 -14.81
CA PHE A 272 6.51 6.37 -15.68
C PHE A 272 5.07 6.75 -16.02
N GLY A 273 4.35 7.39 -15.09
CA GLY A 273 3.04 7.95 -15.35
C GLY A 273 3.08 8.98 -16.49
N LEU A 274 3.91 10.00 -16.35
CA LEU A 274 4.09 11.04 -17.35
C LEU A 274 4.58 10.49 -18.71
N TRP A 275 5.47 9.51 -18.66
CA TRP A 275 6.03 8.88 -19.86
C TRP A 275 4.98 8.04 -20.61
N SER A 276 4.21 7.22 -19.89
CA SER A 276 3.15 6.43 -20.50
C SER A 276 2.06 7.30 -21.14
N ASP A 277 1.68 8.39 -20.47
CA ASP A 277 0.69 9.36 -20.99
C ASP A 277 1.20 10.06 -22.26
N ARG A 278 2.49 10.40 -22.31
CA ARG A 278 3.10 10.99 -23.50
C ARG A 278 3.09 10.02 -24.68
N TRP A 279 3.41 8.76 -24.44
CA TRP A 279 3.41 7.75 -25.49
C TRP A 279 2.00 7.41 -25.99
N THR A 280 1.03 7.34 -25.11
CA THR A 280 -0.37 7.15 -25.49
C THR A 280 -0.88 8.32 -26.36
N ARG A 281 -0.53 9.56 -25.98
CA ARG A 281 -0.86 10.74 -26.80
C ARG A 281 -0.18 10.76 -28.16
N SER A 282 0.95 10.08 -28.33
CA SER A 282 1.59 9.92 -29.63
C SER A 282 0.96 8.85 -30.54
N GLY A 283 -0.19 8.29 -30.15
CA GLY A 283 -0.95 7.30 -30.93
C GLY A 283 -0.54 5.85 -30.69
N ARG A 284 0.32 5.57 -29.71
CA ARG A 284 0.68 4.18 -29.36
C ARG A 284 -0.40 3.54 -28.48
N SER A 285 -0.57 2.24 -28.59
CA SER A 285 -1.54 1.49 -27.76
C SER A 285 -1.16 1.55 -26.29
N GLU A 286 -2.02 2.16 -25.48
CA GLU A 286 -1.84 2.24 -24.02
C GLU A 286 -1.72 0.85 -23.40
N GLY A 287 -2.57 -0.10 -23.81
CA GLY A 287 -2.54 -1.47 -23.30
C GLY A 287 -1.20 -2.17 -23.56
N LEU A 288 -0.63 -1.99 -24.74
CA LEU A 288 0.67 -2.57 -25.08
C LEU A 288 1.81 -1.94 -24.25
N ILE A 289 1.80 -0.61 -24.11
CA ILE A 289 2.80 0.11 -23.30
C ILE A 289 2.76 -0.39 -21.85
N ARG A 290 1.59 -0.38 -21.21
CA ARG A 290 1.43 -0.79 -19.82
C ARG A 290 1.75 -2.26 -19.59
N ARG A 291 1.41 -3.14 -20.55
CA ARG A 291 1.77 -4.56 -20.49
C ARG A 291 3.29 -4.75 -20.43
N TRP A 292 4.04 -4.10 -21.33
CA TRP A 292 5.50 -4.18 -21.33
C TRP A 292 6.13 -3.54 -20.09
N MET A 293 5.57 -2.43 -19.61
CA MET A 293 6.02 -1.84 -18.36
C MET A 293 5.90 -2.81 -17.19
N MET A 294 4.78 -3.57 -17.10
CA MET A 294 4.58 -4.57 -16.04
C MET A 294 5.56 -5.75 -16.18
N ILE A 295 5.74 -6.29 -17.40
CA ILE A 295 6.66 -7.40 -17.66
C ILE A 295 8.09 -7.03 -17.27
N VAL A 296 8.58 -5.93 -17.84
CA VAL A 296 9.97 -5.49 -17.62
C VAL A 296 10.19 -5.14 -16.14
N ALA A 297 9.27 -4.41 -15.54
CA ALA A 297 9.40 -4.03 -14.13
C ALA A 297 9.40 -5.25 -13.20
N GLN A 298 8.56 -6.26 -13.45
CA GLN A 298 8.51 -7.46 -12.64
C GLN A 298 9.81 -8.28 -12.75
N LEU A 299 10.35 -8.44 -13.95
CA LEU A 299 11.64 -9.11 -14.17
C LEU A 299 12.80 -8.34 -13.54
N VAL A 300 12.82 -7.02 -13.71
CA VAL A 300 13.85 -6.15 -13.11
C VAL A 300 13.76 -6.18 -11.59
N GLN A 301 12.56 -6.22 -11.00
CA GLN A 301 12.40 -6.36 -9.56
C GLN A 301 13.05 -7.65 -9.04
N GLY A 302 12.82 -8.78 -9.71
CA GLY A 302 13.44 -10.06 -9.34
C GLY A 302 14.97 -10.03 -9.45
N ILE A 303 15.50 -9.49 -10.56
CA ILE A 303 16.94 -9.31 -10.75
C ILE A 303 17.52 -8.38 -9.68
N ALA A 304 16.83 -7.29 -9.36
CA ALA A 304 17.30 -6.33 -8.36
C ALA A 304 17.32 -6.92 -6.94
N ILE A 305 16.33 -7.75 -6.59
CA ILE A 305 16.33 -8.47 -5.31
C ILE A 305 17.55 -9.38 -5.20
N LEU A 306 17.91 -10.13 -6.25
CA LEU A 306 19.15 -10.90 -6.29
C LEU A 306 20.39 -10.01 -6.28
N GLY A 307 20.34 -8.88 -6.96
CA GLY A 307 21.41 -7.90 -6.95
C GLY A 307 21.71 -7.37 -5.53
N VAL A 308 20.68 -7.12 -4.71
CA VAL A 308 20.85 -6.75 -3.29
C VAL A 308 21.56 -7.86 -2.51
N LEU A 309 21.19 -9.12 -2.75
CA LEU A 309 21.83 -10.28 -2.10
C LEU A 309 23.29 -10.42 -2.48
N LEU A 310 23.60 -10.30 -3.76
CA LEU A 310 24.92 -10.58 -4.34
C LEU A 310 25.86 -9.38 -4.32
N ALA A 311 25.37 -8.21 -3.97
CA ALA A 311 26.18 -6.98 -3.97
C ALA A 311 27.22 -6.96 -2.86
N ASP A 312 28.40 -6.44 -3.17
CA ASP A 312 29.44 -6.14 -2.21
C ASP A 312 29.30 -4.71 -1.68
N GLY A 313 29.26 -4.58 -0.35
CA GLY A 313 29.26 -3.29 0.34
C GLY A 313 27.97 -2.47 0.17
N ALA A 314 27.87 -1.37 0.93
CA ALA A 314 26.69 -0.51 1.00
C ALA A 314 26.35 0.16 -0.36
N ALA A 315 27.37 0.56 -1.14
CA ALA A 315 27.14 1.21 -2.43
C ALA A 315 26.49 0.29 -3.47
N GLY A 316 26.94 -0.98 -3.56
CA GLY A 316 26.34 -1.97 -4.43
C GLY A 316 24.91 -2.31 -4.03
N ILE A 317 24.65 -2.48 -2.73
CA ILE A 317 23.30 -2.67 -2.17
C ILE A 317 22.42 -1.47 -2.52
N GLY A 318 22.90 -0.24 -2.31
CA GLY A 318 22.17 0.98 -2.61
C GLY A 318 21.79 1.10 -4.08
N PHE A 319 22.71 0.76 -4.99
CA PHE A 319 22.41 0.72 -6.43
C PHE A 319 21.24 -0.23 -6.74
N TRP A 320 21.27 -1.46 -6.24
CA TRP A 320 20.23 -2.43 -6.50
C TRP A 320 18.90 -2.10 -5.81
N LEU A 321 18.92 -1.43 -4.65
CA LEU A 321 17.71 -0.93 -4.01
C LEU A 321 17.06 0.21 -4.82
N ILE A 322 17.85 1.08 -5.44
CA ILE A 322 17.33 2.09 -6.37
C ILE A 322 16.68 1.40 -7.59
N VAL A 323 17.33 0.39 -8.17
CA VAL A 323 16.77 -0.38 -9.29
C VAL A 323 15.47 -1.09 -8.89
N ALA A 324 15.44 -1.73 -7.71
CA ALA A 324 14.23 -2.35 -7.17
C ALA A 324 13.11 -1.32 -6.93
N GLY A 325 13.46 -0.15 -6.42
CA GLY A 325 12.53 0.96 -6.23
C GLY A 325 11.94 1.44 -7.56
N ILE A 326 12.76 1.65 -8.58
CA ILE A 326 12.30 2.05 -9.93
C ILE A 326 11.32 1.01 -10.49
N ALA A 327 11.65 -0.28 -10.39
CA ALA A 327 10.79 -1.36 -10.83
C ALA A 327 9.45 -1.35 -10.07
N THR A 328 9.50 -1.27 -8.74
CA THR A 328 8.30 -1.23 -7.88
C THR A 328 7.43 0.00 -8.17
N GLY A 329 8.04 1.15 -8.50
CA GLY A 329 7.31 2.36 -8.91
C GLY A 329 6.50 2.16 -10.18
N SER A 330 7.07 1.47 -11.18
CA SER A 330 6.33 1.09 -12.39
C SER A 330 5.20 0.11 -12.11
N LEU A 331 5.42 -0.89 -11.24
CA LEU A 331 4.41 -1.89 -10.88
C LEU A 331 3.22 -1.25 -10.15
N SER A 332 3.48 -0.46 -9.13
CA SER A 332 2.44 0.17 -8.30
C SER A 332 1.56 1.13 -9.09
N LEU A 333 2.13 1.87 -10.03
CA LEU A 333 1.38 2.75 -10.93
C LEU A 333 0.45 1.95 -11.86
N ASN A 334 0.99 0.89 -12.49
CA ASN A 334 0.30 0.22 -13.60
C ASN A 334 -0.72 -0.82 -13.13
N VAL A 335 -0.57 -1.41 -11.95
CA VAL A 335 -1.45 -2.48 -11.46
C VAL A 335 -2.93 -2.07 -11.44
N TYR A 336 -3.22 -0.86 -10.99
CA TYR A 336 -4.59 -0.33 -10.97
C TYR A 336 -5.02 0.26 -12.30
N ALA A 337 -4.11 0.88 -13.04
CA ALA A 337 -4.42 1.42 -14.37
C ALA A 337 -4.83 0.30 -15.35
N VAL A 338 -4.11 -0.82 -15.34
CA VAL A 338 -4.45 -1.99 -16.15
C VAL A 338 -5.77 -2.62 -15.68
N ALA A 339 -5.99 -2.70 -14.38
CA ALA A 339 -7.27 -3.17 -13.83
C ALA A 339 -8.46 -2.34 -14.33
N GLN A 340 -8.32 -1.00 -14.35
CA GLN A 340 -9.33 -0.09 -14.87
C GLN A 340 -9.57 -0.28 -16.37
N MET A 341 -8.52 -0.57 -17.14
CA MET A 341 -8.64 -0.83 -18.58
C MET A 341 -9.42 -2.12 -18.86
N PHE A 342 -9.19 -3.19 -18.09
CA PHE A 342 -9.97 -4.42 -18.20
C PHE A 342 -11.41 -4.25 -17.75
N ALA A 343 -11.63 -3.58 -16.63
CA ALA A 343 -12.92 -3.46 -15.99
C ALA A 343 -13.86 -2.46 -16.68
N GLY A 344 -13.33 -1.41 -17.31
CA GLY A 344 -14.10 -0.26 -17.74
C GLY A 344 -14.72 0.52 -16.57
N ARG A 345 -15.43 1.60 -16.87
CA ARG A 345 -15.97 2.51 -15.84
C ARG A 345 -16.95 1.85 -14.87
N GLN A 346 -17.78 0.91 -15.36
CA GLN A 346 -18.88 0.31 -14.60
C GLN A 346 -18.41 -0.74 -13.60
N ALA A 347 -17.35 -1.50 -13.93
CA ALA A 347 -16.88 -2.61 -13.12
C ALA A 347 -15.58 -2.31 -12.34
N ALA A 348 -14.97 -1.12 -12.52
CA ALA A 348 -13.66 -0.79 -11.97
C ALA A 348 -13.58 -0.96 -10.44
N GLY A 349 -14.59 -0.52 -9.72
CA GLY A 349 -14.63 -0.65 -8.25
C GLY A 349 -14.61 -2.11 -7.78
N SER A 350 -15.52 -2.94 -8.33
CA SER A 350 -15.62 -4.36 -7.98
C SER A 350 -14.38 -5.15 -8.42
N TRP A 351 -13.83 -4.83 -9.60
CA TRP A 351 -12.61 -5.45 -10.12
C TRP A 351 -11.40 -5.17 -9.23
N ILE A 352 -11.15 -3.89 -8.99
CA ILE A 352 -10.01 -3.45 -8.17
C ILE A 352 -10.16 -3.96 -6.74
N GLY A 353 -11.36 -3.93 -6.17
CA GLY A 353 -11.64 -4.46 -4.83
C GLY A 353 -11.30 -5.94 -4.73
N PHE A 354 -11.76 -6.77 -5.68
CA PHE A 354 -11.44 -8.19 -5.70
C PHE A 354 -9.94 -8.45 -5.92
N GLN A 355 -9.35 -7.83 -6.95
CA GLN A 355 -7.92 -7.97 -7.27
C GLN A 355 -7.04 -7.56 -6.09
N ASN A 356 -7.39 -6.47 -5.41
CA ASN A 356 -6.66 -5.98 -4.24
C ASN A 356 -6.82 -6.91 -3.03
N ALA A 357 -8.03 -7.43 -2.80
CA ALA A 357 -8.27 -8.40 -1.74
C ALA A 357 -7.44 -9.67 -1.96
N VAL A 358 -7.44 -10.24 -3.16
CA VAL A 358 -6.62 -11.42 -3.49
C VAL A 358 -5.13 -11.09 -3.40
N GLY A 359 -4.69 -10.03 -4.08
CA GLY A 359 -3.28 -9.63 -4.14
C GLY A 359 -2.68 -9.37 -2.76
N ASN A 360 -3.35 -8.57 -1.93
CA ASN A 360 -2.84 -8.25 -0.59
C ASN A 360 -3.01 -9.39 0.41
N SER A 361 -4.12 -10.15 0.37
CA SER A 361 -4.31 -11.26 1.31
C SER A 361 -3.26 -12.35 1.10
N PHE A 362 -3.05 -12.80 -0.12
CA PHE A 362 -2.07 -13.86 -0.37
C PHE A 362 -0.63 -13.40 -0.13
N SER A 363 -0.22 -12.26 -0.67
CA SER A 363 1.14 -11.75 -0.49
C SER A 363 1.40 -11.25 0.93
N GLY A 364 0.42 -10.62 1.58
CA GLY A 364 0.57 -10.06 2.91
C GLY A 364 0.43 -11.10 4.02
N ILE A 365 -0.36 -12.16 3.83
CA ILE A 365 -0.51 -13.25 4.81
C ILE A 365 0.62 -14.27 4.65
N LEU A 366 0.76 -14.83 3.45
CA LEU A 366 1.72 -15.91 3.21
C LEU A 366 3.15 -15.39 3.09
N GLY A 367 3.36 -14.22 2.47
CA GLY A 367 4.69 -13.68 2.23
C GLY A 367 5.55 -13.57 3.49
N PRO A 368 5.15 -12.82 4.52
CA PRO A 368 5.94 -12.67 5.74
C PRO A 368 6.16 -13.99 6.50
N VAL A 369 5.14 -14.86 6.55
CA VAL A 369 5.24 -16.17 7.24
C VAL A 369 6.19 -17.10 6.51
N VAL A 370 6.02 -17.27 5.20
CA VAL A 370 6.91 -18.12 4.39
C VAL A 370 8.34 -17.60 4.44
N THR A 371 8.53 -16.30 4.35
CA THR A 371 9.87 -15.69 4.48
C THR A 371 10.47 -15.97 5.86
N GLY A 372 9.69 -15.85 6.94
CA GLY A 372 10.16 -16.16 8.29
C GLY A 372 10.59 -17.60 8.45
N LEU A 373 9.79 -18.56 7.97
CA LEU A 373 10.13 -19.99 7.97
C LEU A 373 11.43 -20.27 7.20
N ILE A 374 11.61 -19.63 6.04
CA ILE A 374 12.82 -19.78 5.24
C ILE A 374 14.03 -19.19 5.97
N VAL A 375 13.89 -18.01 6.58
CA VAL A 375 14.97 -17.36 7.32
C VAL A 375 15.42 -18.22 8.51
N ASP A 376 14.49 -18.84 9.25
CA ASP A 376 14.82 -19.72 10.37
C ASP A 376 15.47 -21.02 9.88
N ALA A 377 15.08 -21.57 8.73
CA ALA A 377 15.58 -22.84 8.20
C ALA A 377 16.85 -22.71 7.34
N ALA A 378 16.98 -21.67 6.53
CA ALA A 378 18.00 -21.54 5.49
C ALA A 378 18.67 -20.14 5.45
N GLY A 379 18.38 -19.28 6.43
CA GLY A 379 18.89 -17.93 6.47
C GLY A 379 18.26 -16.97 5.45
N TYR A 380 18.76 -15.74 5.44
CA TYR A 380 18.25 -14.68 4.55
C TYR A 380 18.47 -14.97 3.07
N ASP A 381 19.57 -15.64 2.72
CA ASP A 381 19.88 -15.95 1.31
C ASP A 381 18.77 -16.75 0.65
N GLY A 382 18.26 -17.79 1.34
CA GLY A 382 17.11 -18.56 0.85
C GLY A 382 15.87 -17.70 0.62
N ALA A 383 15.60 -16.74 1.51
CA ALA A 383 14.47 -15.85 1.40
C ALA A 383 14.59 -14.90 0.19
N PHE A 384 15.78 -14.38 -0.10
CA PHE A 384 16.05 -13.55 -1.28
C PHE A 384 15.88 -14.33 -2.57
N TRP A 385 16.38 -15.57 -2.63
CA TRP A 385 16.18 -16.45 -3.80
C TRP A 385 14.70 -16.71 -4.08
N VAL A 386 13.91 -17.01 -3.04
CA VAL A 386 12.47 -17.22 -3.19
C VAL A 386 11.75 -15.94 -3.62
N ALA A 387 12.08 -14.79 -3.03
CA ALA A 387 11.46 -13.53 -3.40
C ALA A 387 11.77 -13.14 -4.87
N ALA A 388 13.00 -13.35 -5.30
CA ALA A 388 13.41 -13.12 -6.68
C ALA A 388 12.70 -14.10 -7.63
N ALA A 389 12.62 -15.37 -7.29
CA ALA A 389 11.94 -16.38 -8.10
C ALA A 389 10.44 -16.06 -8.26
N VAL A 390 9.76 -15.63 -7.19
CA VAL A 390 8.35 -15.19 -7.25
C VAL A 390 8.20 -13.97 -8.17
N ALA A 391 9.10 -12.99 -8.06
CA ALA A 391 9.06 -11.82 -8.93
C ALA A 391 9.29 -12.18 -10.40
N ILE A 392 10.30 -13.01 -10.71
CA ILE A 392 10.58 -13.46 -12.08
C ILE A 392 9.40 -14.29 -12.61
N ALA A 393 8.85 -15.22 -11.81
CA ALA A 393 7.66 -15.98 -12.19
C ALA A 393 6.47 -15.07 -12.50
N GLY A 394 6.30 -13.98 -11.75
CA GLY A 394 5.30 -12.95 -12.01
C GLY A 394 5.51 -12.27 -13.38
N GLY A 395 6.76 -11.97 -13.76
CA GLY A 395 7.08 -11.44 -15.09
C GLY A 395 6.76 -12.43 -16.23
N ILE A 396 7.10 -13.70 -16.03
CA ILE A 396 6.74 -14.79 -16.97
C ILE A 396 5.22 -14.95 -17.03
N TRP A 397 4.52 -14.88 -15.89
CA TRP A 397 3.06 -14.93 -15.83
C TRP A 397 2.41 -13.82 -16.66
N TRP A 398 2.95 -12.61 -16.60
CA TRP A 398 2.51 -11.50 -17.44
C TRP A 398 2.65 -11.81 -18.95
N LEU A 399 3.72 -12.48 -19.35
CA LEU A 399 3.95 -12.86 -20.74
C LEU A 399 2.97 -13.91 -21.25
N VAL A 400 2.70 -14.93 -20.40
CA VAL A 400 2.01 -16.16 -20.83
C VAL A 400 0.51 -16.13 -20.51
N ALA A 401 0.14 -15.65 -19.30
CA ALA A 401 -1.20 -15.84 -18.75
C ALA A 401 -2.07 -14.59 -18.80
N VAL A 402 -1.48 -13.38 -18.76
CA VAL A 402 -2.26 -12.14 -18.84
C VAL A 402 -2.59 -11.85 -20.30
N PRO A 403 -3.88 -11.79 -20.68
CA PRO A 403 -4.29 -11.57 -22.06
C PRO A 403 -3.97 -10.14 -22.52
N GLN A 404 -4.18 -9.86 -23.80
CA GLN A 404 -4.09 -8.48 -24.29
C GLN A 404 -5.05 -7.58 -23.53
N ILE A 405 -4.55 -6.41 -23.14
CA ILE A 405 -5.32 -5.47 -22.31
C ILE A 405 -6.41 -4.82 -23.17
N ALA A 406 -7.63 -5.28 -22.98
CA ALA A 406 -8.83 -4.76 -23.59
C ALA A 406 -10.00 -4.85 -22.62
N GLN A 407 -10.95 -3.93 -22.74
CA GLN A 407 -12.11 -3.92 -21.86
C GLN A 407 -12.89 -5.23 -21.96
N VAL A 408 -13.15 -5.86 -20.82
CA VAL A 408 -13.96 -7.08 -20.72
C VAL A 408 -15.44 -6.70 -20.80
N LYS A 409 -16.16 -7.32 -21.73
CA LYS A 409 -17.63 -7.18 -21.77
C LYS A 409 -18.23 -7.89 -20.57
N VAL A 410 -18.90 -7.15 -19.72
CA VAL A 410 -19.60 -7.65 -18.52
C VAL A 410 -21.08 -7.53 -18.77
N GLU A 411 -21.86 -8.56 -18.42
CA GLU A 411 -23.31 -8.52 -18.50
C GLU A 411 -23.84 -7.54 -17.45
N GLU A 412 -24.61 -6.58 -17.90
CA GLU A 412 -25.34 -5.64 -17.05
C GLU A 412 -26.58 -6.33 -16.44
N CYS A 413 -26.89 -5.93 -15.20
CA CYS A 413 -28.16 -6.28 -14.56
C CYS A 413 -29.23 -5.27 -14.90
#